data_9e69c3dc889d5b807e1edbf769b23af6
#
_entry.id   9e69c3dc889d5b807e1edbf769b23af6
#
_cell.length_a   1.000
_cell.length_b   1.000
_cell.length_c   1.000
_cell.angle_alpha   90.00
_cell.angle_beta   90.00
_cell.angle_gamma   90.00
#
_symmetry.space_group_name_H-M   'P 1'
#
loop_
_entity.id
_entity.type
_entity.pdbx_description
1 polymer ?
#
loop_
_entity_poly.entity_id
_entity_poly.type
_entity_poly.pdbx_seq_one_letter_code
_entity_poly.pdbx_strand_id
1 'polypeptide(L)'
;DRVFIPYKEVLDVYHAGLQVPDEVTLMWCDDNYGYIRHFPTAEERARKGGNGVYYHVSYWGRPHDYLWLGTAHPSLVYQQMSLAYERGIQKMWILNVGDIKPAEYQVELFLDMAWNLEAVKQQGVAAHQRHFLEREFGKNRADRLQPVMQEAYRLAYIRKPEFMGNTRTEEKDPKFKVISDLPWCEQEINERLAAYRQLSDKVEQEWHALPAQKKDCLLYTSPSPRDMRRSR
;
A
#
# COMPACT_ATOMS: atom_id res chain seq x y z
N ASP A 1 21.26 13.39 -12.76
CA ASP A 1 20.07 12.89 -13.43
C ASP A 1 18.90 13.85 -13.19
N ARG A 2 18.04 14.04 -14.21
CA ARG A 2 16.82 14.84 -14.12
C ARG A 2 15.62 13.93 -14.18
N VAL A 3 14.60 14.23 -13.39
CA VAL A 3 13.36 13.45 -13.30
C VAL A 3 12.18 14.37 -13.56
N PHE A 4 11.23 13.94 -14.36
CA PHE A 4 9.93 14.57 -14.53
C PHE A 4 8.84 13.65 -13.98
N ILE A 5 8.00 14.17 -13.10
CA ILE A 5 6.98 13.40 -12.39
C ILE A 5 5.60 13.89 -12.86
N PRO A 6 4.97 13.21 -13.84
CA PRO A 6 3.61 13.53 -14.27
C PRO A 6 2.59 13.00 -13.25
N TYR A 7 2.40 13.73 -12.17
CA TYR A 7 1.54 13.35 -11.05
C TYR A 7 0.25 14.17 -11.06
N LYS A 8 -0.90 13.52 -10.86
CA LYS A 8 -2.24 14.11 -10.86
C LYS A 8 -2.49 14.95 -12.12
N GLU A 9 -2.82 16.26 -11.93
CA GLU A 9 -3.09 17.21 -13.01
C GLU A 9 -1.90 17.39 -13.97
N VAL A 10 -0.68 17.14 -13.53
CA VAL A 10 0.51 17.20 -14.40
C VAL A 10 0.49 16.08 -15.44
N LEU A 11 -0.13 14.93 -15.13
CA LEU A 11 -0.33 13.84 -16.10
C LEU A 11 -1.26 14.30 -17.23
N ASP A 12 -2.30 15.07 -16.92
CA ASP A 12 -3.22 15.61 -17.92
C ASP A 12 -2.48 16.60 -18.86
N VAL A 13 -1.59 17.44 -18.29
CA VAL A 13 -0.75 18.36 -19.08
C VAL A 13 0.23 17.58 -19.97
N TYR A 14 0.80 16.48 -19.45
CA TYR A 14 1.67 15.61 -20.23
C TYR A 14 0.90 14.98 -21.41
N HIS A 15 -0.29 14.44 -21.17
CA HIS A 15 -1.15 13.88 -22.22
C HIS A 15 -1.64 14.93 -23.23
N ALA A 16 -1.71 16.20 -22.82
CA ALA A 16 -2.01 17.31 -23.73
C ALA A 16 -0.84 17.71 -24.66
N GLY A 17 0.29 16.99 -24.58
CA GLY A 17 1.42 17.16 -25.49
C GLY A 17 2.62 17.92 -24.93
N LEU A 18 2.75 18.02 -23.60
CA LEU A 18 3.95 18.58 -22.99
C LEU A 18 5.20 17.80 -23.44
N GLN A 19 6.14 18.51 -24.04
CA GLN A 19 7.40 17.91 -24.47
C GLN A 19 8.41 17.86 -23.33
N VAL A 20 8.87 16.66 -23.02
CA VAL A 20 9.92 16.41 -22.01
C VAL A 20 11.20 15.98 -22.73
N PRO A 21 12.37 16.62 -22.49
CA PRO A 21 13.62 16.23 -23.14
C PRO A 21 13.93 14.73 -22.96
N ASP A 22 14.49 14.11 -24.01
CA ASP A 22 14.67 12.66 -24.10
C ASP A 22 15.52 12.06 -22.98
N GLU A 23 16.49 12.83 -22.47
CA GLU A 23 17.39 12.43 -21.38
C GLU A 23 16.76 12.48 -19.98
N VAL A 24 15.57 13.07 -19.83
CA VAL A 24 14.87 13.19 -18.55
C VAL A 24 14.12 11.90 -18.27
N THR A 25 14.29 11.33 -17.07
CA THR A 25 13.56 10.15 -16.61
C THR A 25 12.10 10.49 -16.39
N LEU A 26 11.18 9.72 -16.98
CA LEU A 26 9.76 9.81 -16.68
C LEU A 26 9.44 8.97 -15.44
N MET A 27 8.90 9.62 -14.40
CA MET A 27 8.56 8.98 -13.13
C MET A 27 7.04 8.89 -13.01
N TRP A 28 6.49 7.72 -13.29
CA TRP A 28 5.07 7.46 -13.24
C TRP A 28 4.57 7.31 -11.80
N CYS A 29 3.34 7.67 -11.54
CA CYS A 29 2.76 7.58 -10.21
C CYS A 29 1.52 6.68 -10.19
N ASP A 30 1.21 6.13 -9.03
CA ASP A 30 -0.10 5.57 -8.76
C ASP A 30 -1.14 6.69 -8.49
N ASP A 31 -2.40 6.29 -8.40
CA ASP A 31 -3.53 7.19 -8.17
C ASP A 31 -3.81 7.46 -6.67
N ASN A 32 -2.83 7.24 -5.81
CA ASN A 32 -2.92 7.32 -4.35
C ASN A 32 -3.76 6.20 -3.69
N TYR A 33 -4.27 5.27 -4.49
CA TYR A 33 -4.96 4.06 -4.02
C TYR A 33 -4.21 2.79 -4.39
N GLY A 34 -3.00 2.95 -4.95
CA GLY A 34 -2.12 1.87 -5.33
C GLY A 34 -2.27 1.38 -6.77
N TYR A 35 -2.99 2.09 -7.64
CA TYR A 35 -3.15 1.73 -9.05
C TYR A 35 -2.37 2.70 -9.94
N ILE A 36 -1.42 2.17 -10.71
CA ILE A 36 -0.68 2.95 -11.71
C ILE A 36 -1.60 3.22 -12.90
N ARG A 37 -1.82 4.50 -13.21
CA ARG A 37 -2.77 4.94 -14.24
C ARG A 37 -2.17 5.09 -15.63
N HIS A 38 -0.85 5.19 -15.72
CA HIS A 38 -0.15 5.25 -16.99
C HIS A 38 1.03 4.29 -16.99
N PHE A 39 1.11 3.45 -18.02
CA PHE A 39 2.25 2.60 -18.29
C PHE A 39 2.92 3.08 -19.58
N PRO A 40 4.26 3.05 -19.65
CA PRO A 40 5.00 3.58 -20.79
C PRO A 40 4.58 2.95 -22.12
N THR A 41 4.32 3.80 -23.11
CA THR A 41 4.17 3.42 -24.51
C THR A 41 5.50 2.88 -25.07
N ALA A 42 5.50 2.38 -26.30
CA ALA A 42 6.73 1.94 -26.95
C ALA A 42 7.76 3.07 -27.11
N GLU A 43 7.28 4.28 -27.44
CA GLU A 43 8.11 5.49 -27.58
C GLU A 43 8.69 5.93 -26.24
N GLU A 44 7.88 5.94 -25.19
CA GLU A 44 8.34 6.30 -23.84
C GLU A 44 9.34 5.29 -23.27
N ARG A 45 9.21 4.00 -23.62
CA ARG A 45 10.23 2.99 -23.27
C ARG A 45 11.56 3.17 -23.99
N ALA A 46 11.52 3.70 -25.22
CA ALA A 46 12.72 3.91 -26.03
C ALA A 46 13.54 5.14 -25.60
N ARG A 47 13.03 5.99 -24.70
CA ARG A 47 13.68 7.21 -24.24
C ARG A 47 15.01 6.92 -23.52
N LYS A 48 16.02 7.76 -23.73
CA LYS A 48 17.33 7.67 -23.05
C LYS A 48 17.20 7.88 -21.54
N GLY A 49 16.29 8.76 -21.12
CA GLY A 49 16.00 9.03 -19.72
C GLY A 49 15.44 7.83 -18.99
N GLY A 50 14.79 6.88 -19.69
CA GLY A 50 14.15 5.71 -19.12
C GLY A 50 12.93 6.06 -18.25
N ASN A 51 12.39 5.03 -17.58
CA ASN A 51 11.15 5.13 -16.82
C ASN A 51 11.34 4.66 -15.38
N GLY A 52 10.74 5.38 -14.44
CA GLY A 52 10.69 5.06 -13.03
C GLY A 52 9.26 5.08 -12.49
N VAL A 53 9.08 4.74 -11.22
CA VAL A 53 7.82 4.82 -10.50
C VAL A 53 7.97 5.48 -9.14
N TYR A 54 7.00 6.30 -8.78
CA TYR A 54 6.77 6.84 -7.46
C TYR A 54 5.47 6.27 -6.94
N TYR A 55 5.57 5.29 -6.04
CA TYR A 55 4.45 4.48 -5.55
C TYR A 55 4.13 4.81 -4.09
N HIS A 56 2.85 4.76 -3.70
CA HIS A 56 2.40 5.11 -2.37
C HIS A 56 1.88 3.88 -1.62
N VAL A 57 2.47 3.56 -0.46
CA VAL A 57 1.88 2.66 0.54
C VAL A 57 1.28 3.42 1.71
N SER A 58 1.48 4.73 1.73
CA SER A 58 0.88 5.69 2.64
C SER A 58 0.72 7.00 1.88
N TYR A 59 -0.32 7.77 2.20
CA TYR A 59 -0.63 8.99 1.49
C TYR A 59 -1.18 10.08 2.42
N TRP A 60 -0.58 11.26 2.34
CA TRP A 60 -1.10 12.44 3.00
C TRP A 60 -1.69 13.39 1.95
N GLY A 61 -2.99 13.52 1.97
CA GLY A 61 -3.65 14.47 1.09
C GLY A 61 -5.06 14.02 0.70
N ARG A 62 -5.58 14.71 -0.31
CA ARG A 62 -6.93 14.48 -0.81
C ARG A 62 -6.96 13.44 -1.93
N PRO A 63 -8.05 12.71 -2.05
CA PRO A 63 -9.31 12.85 -1.30
C PRO A 63 -9.30 12.23 0.11
N HIS A 64 -8.37 11.32 0.43
CA HIS A 64 -8.31 10.61 1.70
C HIS A 64 -6.88 10.43 2.16
N ASP A 65 -6.62 10.68 3.44
CA ASP A 65 -5.36 10.37 4.07
C ASP A 65 -5.31 8.93 4.56
N TYR A 66 -4.18 8.24 4.34
CA TYR A 66 -3.87 6.96 4.97
C TYR A 66 -2.39 6.95 5.36
N LEU A 67 -2.11 7.29 6.61
CA LEU A 67 -0.76 7.60 7.07
C LEU A 67 -0.15 6.52 7.93
N TRP A 68 -0.86 6.07 8.93
CA TRP A 68 -0.33 5.26 10.01
C TRP A 68 -0.83 3.81 10.03
N LEU A 69 -1.87 3.50 9.30
CA LEU A 69 -2.33 2.12 9.10
C LEU A 69 -1.76 1.58 7.78
N GLY A 70 -1.18 0.40 7.82
CA GLY A 70 -0.73 -0.31 6.63
C GLY A 70 -1.89 -0.91 5.85
N THR A 71 -2.72 -0.08 5.21
CA THR A 71 -3.94 -0.50 4.49
C THR A 71 -3.70 -0.90 3.04
N ALA A 72 -2.52 -0.63 2.48
CA ALA A 72 -2.14 -1.07 1.15
C ALA A 72 -1.98 -2.61 1.12
N HIS A 73 -2.84 -3.29 0.35
CA HIS A 73 -2.81 -4.75 0.28
C HIS A 73 -1.52 -5.23 -0.41
N PRO A 74 -0.72 -6.13 0.20
CA PRO A 74 0.55 -6.58 -0.37
C PRO A 74 0.42 -7.19 -1.78
N SER A 75 -0.67 -7.89 -2.05
CA SER A 75 -0.92 -8.44 -3.40
C SER A 75 -1.18 -7.36 -4.44
N LEU A 76 -1.74 -6.21 -4.05
CA LEU A 76 -1.88 -5.08 -4.95
C LEU A 76 -0.52 -4.46 -5.28
N VAL A 77 0.32 -4.25 -4.26
CA VAL A 77 1.70 -3.78 -4.44
C VAL A 77 2.44 -4.73 -5.39
N TYR A 78 2.39 -6.04 -5.12
CA TYR A 78 3.01 -7.06 -5.96
C TYR A 78 2.52 -7.00 -7.40
N GLN A 79 1.21 -6.96 -7.62
CA GLN A 79 0.62 -6.91 -8.96
C GLN A 79 1.06 -5.65 -9.72
N GLN A 80 0.95 -4.49 -9.10
CA GLN A 80 1.24 -3.22 -9.77
C GLN A 80 2.74 -3.06 -10.06
N MET A 81 3.59 -3.47 -9.14
CA MET A 81 5.04 -3.40 -9.34
C MET A 81 5.55 -4.44 -10.34
N SER A 82 4.97 -5.65 -10.37
CA SER A 82 5.26 -6.64 -11.42
C SER A 82 4.87 -6.11 -12.79
N LEU A 83 3.68 -5.53 -12.91
CA LEU A 83 3.21 -4.95 -14.16
C LEU A 83 4.06 -3.75 -14.59
N ALA A 84 4.45 -2.90 -13.64
CA ALA A 84 5.35 -1.76 -13.90
C ALA A 84 6.67 -2.23 -14.50
N TYR A 85 7.30 -3.23 -13.89
CA TYR A 85 8.55 -3.81 -14.39
C TYR A 85 8.40 -4.40 -15.81
N GLU A 86 7.37 -5.21 -16.02
CA GLU A 86 7.07 -5.83 -17.31
C GLU A 86 6.79 -4.81 -18.42
N ARG A 87 6.27 -3.62 -18.05
CA ARG A 87 5.99 -2.51 -18.95
C ARG A 87 7.17 -1.55 -19.12
N GLY A 88 8.36 -1.86 -18.56
CA GLY A 88 9.59 -1.12 -18.78
C GLY A 88 9.85 0.00 -17.77
N ILE A 89 9.18 0.00 -16.64
CA ILE A 89 9.47 0.90 -15.51
C ILE A 89 10.54 0.25 -14.64
N GLN A 90 11.82 0.43 -15.02
CA GLN A 90 12.92 -0.34 -14.44
C GLN A 90 14.08 0.53 -13.91
N LYS A 91 14.12 1.83 -14.28
CA LYS A 91 15.28 2.65 -13.98
C LYS A 91 15.35 3.11 -12.53
N MET A 92 14.20 3.46 -11.95
CA MET A 92 14.13 3.99 -10.59
C MET A 92 12.78 3.67 -9.98
N TRP A 93 12.81 3.12 -8.76
CA TRP A 93 11.61 2.89 -7.97
C TRP A 93 11.71 3.66 -6.67
N ILE A 94 10.72 4.51 -6.40
CA ILE A 94 10.60 5.29 -5.16
C ILE A 94 9.32 4.87 -4.46
N LEU A 95 9.41 4.61 -3.16
CA LEU A 95 8.29 4.32 -2.31
C LEU A 95 7.99 5.50 -1.38
N ASN A 96 6.77 6.00 -1.45
CA ASN A 96 6.27 6.96 -0.47
C ASN A 96 5.74 6.19 0.74
N VAL A 97 6.31 6.47 1.90
CA VAL A 97 5.99 5.83 3.17
C VAL A 97 5.68 6.91 4.19
N GLY A 98 4.57 6.77 4.92
CA GLY A 98 4.28 7.58 6.10
C GLY A 98 5.00 7.03 7.32
N ASP A 99 4.23 6.56 8.29
CA ASP A 99 4.80 5.89 9.46
C ASP A 99 5.42 4.54 9.07
N ILE A 100 6.72 4.41 9.29
CA ILE A 100 7.49 3.23 8.83
C ILE A 100 7.00 1.96 9.52
N LYS A 101 6.75 2.02 10.83
CA LYS A 101 6.41 0.83 11.63
C LYS A 101 5.18 0.06 11.12
N PRO A 102 4.03 0.68 10.87
CA PRO A 102 2.88 -0.06 10.33
C PRO A 102 3.07 -0.53 8.89
N ALA A 103 4.01 0.06 8.15
CA ALA A 103 4.29 -0.25 6.75
C ALA A 103 5.52 -1.15 6.54
N GLU A 104 6.16 -1.67 7.59
CA GLU A 104 7.41 -2.44 7.51
C GLU A 104 7.35 -3.54 6.45
N TYR A 105 6.28 -4.33 6.44
CA TYR A 105 6.14 -5.42 5.49
C TYR A 105 5.94 -4.92 4.04
N GLN A 106 5.15 -3.89 3.82
CA GLN A 106 4.98 -3.32 2.47
C GLN A 106 6.29 -2.73 1.94
N VAL A 107 7.07 -2.09 2.82
CA VAL A 107 8.39 -1.54 2.48
C VAL A 107 9.34 -2.67 2.07
N GLU A 108 9.41 -3.73 2.87
CA GLU A 108 10.26 -4.88 2.57
C GLU A 108 9.87 -5.54 1.25
N LEU A 109 8.59 -5.85 1.07
CA LEU A 109 8.09 -6.44 -0.18
C LEU A 109 8.45 -5.58 -1.40
N PHE A 110 8.23 -4.27 -1.33
CA PHE A 110 8.54 -3.35 -2.42
C PHE A 110 10.03 -3.33 -2.74
N LEU A 111 10.89 -3.24 -1.73
CA LEU A 111 12.34 -3.20 -1.91
C LEU A 111 12.91 -4.53 -2.39
N ASP A 112 12.40 -5.64 -1.91
CA ASP A 112 12.81 -6.97 -2.37
C ASP A 112 12.40 -7.21 -3.82
N MET A 113 11.21 -6.73 -4.22
CA MET A 113 10.80 -6.73 -5.63
C MET A 113 11.70 -5.85 -6.50
N ALA A 114 12.09 -4.67 -5.99
CA ALA A 114 13.00 -3.77 -6.70
C ALA A 114 14.40 -4.39 -6.86
N TRP A 115 14.84 -5.17 -5.87
CA TRP A 115 16.14 -5.86 -5.88
C TRP A 115 16.14 -7.08 -6.78
N ASN A 116 15.13 -7.95 -6.65
CA ASN A 116 15.02 -9.18 -7.45
C ASN A 116 13.56 -9.62 -7.60
N LEU A 117 12.89 -9.07 -8.59
CA LEU A 117 11.48 -9.35 -8.87
C LEU A 117 11.24 -10.85 -9.12
N GLU A 118 12.13 -11.53 -9.86
CA GLU A 118 11.93 -12.94 -10.19
C GLU A 118 11.99 -13.85 -8.96
N ALA A 119 12.86 -13.56 -8.01
CA ALA A 119 12.91 -14.29 -6.74
C ALA A 119 11.58 -14.14 -5.97
N VAL A 120 11.04 -12.92 -5.88
CA VAL A 120 9.77 -12.67 -5.21
C VAL A 120 8.60 -13.33 -5.96
N LYS A 121 8.61 -13.33 -7.31
CA LYS A 121 7.62 -14.04 -8.13
C LYS A 121 7.63 -15.55 -7.88
N GLN A 122 8.81 -16.17 -7.84
CA GLN A 122 8.96 -17.60 -7.58
C GLN A 122 8.51 -17.99 -6.18
N GLN A 123 8.81 -17.17 -5.19
CA GLN A 123 8.41 -17.37 -3.80
C GLN A 123 6.92 -17.17 -3.58
N GLY A 124 6.37 -16.12 -4.18
CA GLY A 124 5.01 -15.65 -3.98
C GLY A 124 4.82 -14.82 -2.71
N VAL A 125 3.85 -13.90 -2.73
CA VAL A 125 3.59 -12.94 -1.64
C VAL A 125 3.31 -13.62 -0.30
N ALA A 126 2.58 -14.72 -0.29
CA ALA A 126 2.23 -15.42 0.95
C ALA A 126 3.47 -16.03 1.62
N ALA A 127 4.35 -16.67 0.86
CA ALA A 127 5.60 -17.22 1.40
C ALA A 127 6.57 -16.10 1.80
N HIS A 128 6.62 -15.01 1.05
CA HIS A 128 7.41 -13.82 1.40
C HIS A 128 6.96 -13.24 2.75
N GLN A 129 5.65 -13.05 2.94
CA GLN A 129 5.08 -12.59 4.21
C GLN A 129 5.38 -13.54 5.37
N ARG A 130 5.31 -14.83 5.11
CA ARG A 130 5.65 -15.84 6.11
C ARG A 130 7.10 -15.76 6.55
N HIS A 131 8.05 -15.57 5.62
CA HIS A 131 9.47 -15.41 5.94
C HIS A 131 9.73 -14.12 6.73
N PHE A 132 9.05 -13.03 6.40
CA PHE A 132 9.07 -11.80 7.22
C PHE A 132 8.68 -12.11 8.67
N LEU A 133 7.55 -12.77 8.89
CA LEU A 133 7.06 -13.13 10.21
C LEU A 133 7.96 -14.14 10.94
N GLU A 134 8.56 -15.10 10.21
CA GLU A 134 9.51 -16.07 10.78
C GLU A 134 10.77 -15.37 11.33
N ARG A 135 11.29 -14.42 10.60
CA ARG A 135 12.45 -13.64 11.02
C ARG A 135 12.14 -12.81 12.26
N GLU A 136 10.98 -12.17 12.30
CA GLU A 136 10.58 -11.29 13.39
C GLU A 136 10.14 -12.06 14.65
N PHE A 137 9.37 -13.12 14.50
CA PHE A 137 8.68 -13.78 15.61
C PHE A 137 9.02 -15.27 15.80
N GLY A 138 9.76 -15.86 14.87
CA GLY A 138 10.07 -17.29 14.81
C GLY A 138 8.97 -18.13 14.17
N LYS A 139 9.35 -19.31 13.67
CA LYS A 139 8.54 -20.18 12.81
C LYS A 139 7.14 -20.48 13.37
N ASN A 140 7.07 -20.94 14.61
CA ASN A 140 5.78 -21.34 15.21
C ASN A 140 4.80 -20.19 15.38
N ARG A 141 5.28 -18.96 15.56
CA ARG A 141 4.44 -17.77 15.63
C ARG A 141 4.07 -17.26 14.26
N ALA A 142 4.95 -17.35 13.29
CA ALA A 142 4.65 -17.01 11.91
C ALA A 142 3.43 -17.76 11.38
N ASP A 143 3.31 -19.05 11.67
CA ASP A 143 2.16 -19.86 11.25
C ASP A 143 0.82 -19.39 11.87
N ARG A 144 0.85 -18.78 13.06
CA ARG A 144 -0.34 -18.23 13.71
C ARG A 144 -0.61 -16.77 13.32
N LEU A 145 0.44 -15.96 13.14
CA LEU A 145 0.32 -14.54 12.81
C LEU A 145 0.01 -14.28 11.33
N GLN A 146 0.46 -15.15 10.43
CA GLN A 146 0.21 -14.97 9.01
C GLN A 146 -1.28 -14.87 8.64
N PRO A 147 -2.16 -15.80 9.08
CA PRO A 147 -3.60 -15.66 8.83
C PRO A 147 -4.20 -14.39 9.42
N VAL A 148 -3.68 -13.93 10.56
CA VAL A 148 -4.11 -12.68 11.21
C VAL A 148 -3.75 -11.48 10.34
N MET A 149 -2.51 -11.42 9.87
CA MET A 149 -2.03 -10.34 9.02
C MET A 149 -2.73 -10.31 7.66
N GLN A 150 -2.97 -11.48 7.05
CA GLN A 150 -3.72 -11.60 5.81
C GLN A 150 -5.17 -11.12 5.97
N GLU A 151 -5.82 -11.50 7.06
CA GLU A 151 -7.18 -11.05 7.34
C GLU A 151 -7.26 -9.53 7.58
N ALA A 152 -6.29 -8.94 8.27
CA ALA A 152 -6.20 -7.50 8.45
C ALA A 152 -6.12 -6.77 7.11
N TYR A 153 -5.25 -7.21 6.20
CA TYR A 153 -5.16 -6.63 4.86
C TYR A 153 -6.42 -6.86 4.04
N ARG A 154 -7.05 -8.05 4.13
CA ARG A 154 -8.30 -8.35 3.44
C ARG A 154 -9.43 -7.42 3.88
N LEU A 155 -9.60 -7.25 5.18
CA LEU A 155 -10.63 -6.35 5.74
C LEU A 155 -10.39 -4.89 5.34
N ALA A 156 -9.13 -4.45 5.39
CA ALA A 156 -8.77 -3.12 4.95
C ALA A 156 -8.97 -2.92 3.43
N TYR A 157 -8.74 -3.94 2.61
CA TYR A 157 -8.91 -3.86 1.16
C TYR A 157 -10.38 -3.81 0.72
N ILE A 158 -11.24 -4.63 1.34
CA ILE A 158 -12.68 -4.66 1.00
C ILE A 158 -13.33 -3.30 1.21
N ARG A 159 -13.02 -2.66 2.32
CA ARG A 159 -13.44 -1.28 2.61
C ARG A 159 -12.33 -0.62 3.42
N LYS A 160 -11.63 0.30 2.80
CA LYS A 160 -10.52 1.00 3.43
C LYS A 160 -11.01 1.81 4.63
N PRO A 161 -10.28 1.79 5.76
CA PRO A 161 -10.62 2.59 6.94
C PRO A 161 -10.78 4.08 6.63
N GLU A 162 -10.02 4.59 5.68
CA GLU A 162 -10.04 5.98 5.21
C GLU A 162 -11.42 6.40 4.64
N PHE A 163 -12.19 5.43 4.16
CA PHE A 163 -13.54 5.65 3.60
C PHE A 163 -14.67 5.40 4.60
N MET A 164 -14.35 5.16 5.86
CA MET A 164 -15.36 4.89 6.88
C MET A 164 -15.79 6.14 7.66
N GLY A 165 -15.07 7.23 7.51
CA GLY A 165 -15.39 8.52 8.09
C GLY A 165 -16.14 9.43 7.14
N ASN A 166 -16.23 10.69 7.50
CA ASN A 166 -16.73 11.74 6.62
C ASN A 166 -15.71 11.98 5.50
N THR A 167 -15.88 11.28 4.41
CA THR A 167 -14.99 11.31 3.25
C THR A 167 -15.28 12.49 2.33
N ARG A 168 -16.11 13.42 2.76
CA ARG A 168 -16.32 14.64 1.99
C ARG A 168 -14.99 15.32 1.80
N THR A 169 -14.57 15.26 0.58
CA THR A 169 -13.41 16.00 0.16
C THR A 169 -13.72 17.47 0.38
N GLU A 170 -12.86 18.16 1.10
CA GLU A 170 -12.86 19.62 1.07
C GLU A 170 -12.41 20.14 -0.30
N GLU A 171 -12.30 19.25 -1.27
CA GLU A 171 -11.91 19.53 -2.64
C GLU A 171 -13.01 20.33 -3.34
N LYS A 172 -12.64 21.48 -3.83
CA LYS A 172 -13.55 22.36 -4.57
C LYS A 172 -13.71 21.95 -6.03
N ASP A 173 -12.90 21.00 -6.51
CA ASP A 173 -12.95 20.52 -7.88
C ASP A 173 -14.31 19.84 -8.16
N PRO A 174 -15.05 20.29 -9.19
CA PRO A 174 -16.35 19.72 -9.54
C PRO A 174 -16.32 18.22 -9.82
N LYS A 175 -15.21 17.66 -10.31
CA LYS A 175 -15.06 16.22 -10.58
C LYS A 175 -15.17 15.36 -9.32
N PHE A 176 -14.88 15.91 -8.14
CA PHE A 176 -15.01 15.19 -6.87
C PHE A 176 -16.37 15.36 -6.18
N LYS A 177 -17.25 16.25 -6.70
CA LYS A 177 -18.60 16.43 -6.15
C LYS A 177 -19.51 15.21 -6.31
N VAL A 178 -19.13 14.31 -7.19
CA VAL A 178 -19.89 13.08 -7.49
C VAL A 178 -19.47 11.92 -6.58
N ILE A 179 -18.39 12.07 -5.81
CA ILE A 179 -17.93 11.05 -4.89
C ILE A 179 -18.82 11.05 -3.65
N SER A 180 -19.52 9.97 -3.44
CA SER A 180 -20.33 9.71 -2.24
C SER A 180 -19.75 8.52 -1.49
N ASP A 181 -19.92 8.52 -0.18
CA ASP A 181 -19.60 7.36 0.63
C ASP A 181 -20.42 6.15 0.17
N LEU A 182 -19.79 4.98 0.15
CA LEU A 182 -20.50 3.73 -0.10
C LEU A 182 -21.50 3.50 1.04
N PRO A 183 -22.77 3.20 0.71
CA PRO A 183 -23.76 2.94 1.74
C PRO A 183 -23.35 1.74 2.59
N TRP A 184 -23.72 1.79 3.86
CA TRP A 184 -23.57 0.69 4.80
C TRP A 184 -24.92 -0.03 4.96
N CYS A 185 -24.90 -1.36 5.03
CA CYS A 185 -26.01 -2.12 5.56
C CYS A 185 -25.67 -2.67 6.94
N GLU A 186 -26.68 -2.91 7.74
CA GLU A 186 -26.52 -3.40 9.11
C GLU A 186 -25.76 -4.73 9.17
N GLN A 187 -26.04 -5.62 8.24
CA GLN A 187 -25.34 -6.91 8.14
C GLN A 187 -23.84 -6.71 7.91
N GLU A 188 -23.45 -5.88 6.95
CA GLU A 188 -22.04 -5.58 6.67
C GLU A 188 -21.34 -5.00 7.89
N ILE A 189 -21.98 -4.08 8.61
CA ILE A 189 -21.43 -3.50 9.84
C ILE A 189 -21.17 -4.57 10.88
N ASN A 190 -22.16 -5.42 11.14
CA ASN A 190 -22.09 -6.45 12.16
C ASN A 190 -21.03 -7.52 11.83
N GLU A 191 -20.98 -7.99 10.59
CA GLU A 191 -19.98 -8.95 10.13
C GLU A 191 -18.55 -8.35 10.24
N ARG A 192 -18.39 -7.09 9.84
CA ARG A 192 -17.11 -6.40 9.91
C ARG A 192 -16.65 -6.18 11.34
N LEU A 193 -17.54 -5.73 12.21
CA LEU A 193 -17.24 -5.60 13.65
C LEU A 193 -16.86 -6.93 14.29
N ALA A 194 -17.58 -8.01 13.97
CA ALA A 194 -17.24 -9.34 14.44
C ALA A 194 -15.86 -9.80 13.95
N ALA A 195 -15.54 -9.59 12.67
CA ALA A 195 -14.24 -9.93 12.10
C ALA A 195 -13.08 -9.17 12.75
N TYR A 196 -13.22 -7.85 12.96
CA TYR A 196 -12.20 -7.07 13.65
C TYR A 196 -12.05 -7.43 15.13
N ARG A 197 -13.13 -7.79 15.83
CA ARG A 197 -13.06 -8.29 17.22
C ARG A 197 -12.29 -9.61 17.29
N GLN A 198 -12.62 -10.56 16.41
CA GLN A 198 -11.88 -11.83 16.33
C GLN A 198 -10.40 -11.63 16.01
N LEU A 199 -10.09 -10.70 15.13
CA LEU A 199 -8.73 -10.33 14.78
C LEU A 199 -8.00 -9.74 16.01
N SER A 200 -8.64 -8.82 16.71
CA SER A 200 -8.11 -8.20 17.94
C SER A 200 -7.82 -9.25 19.02
N ASP A 201 -8.76 -10.16 19.26
CA ASP A 201 -8.60 -11.22 20.27
C ASP A 201 -7.41 -12.13 19.97
N LYS A 202 -7.22 -12.51 18.69
CA LYS A 202 -6.06 -13.31 18.26
C LYS A 202 -4.74 -12.58 18.45
N VAL A 203 -4.68 -11.29 18.07
CA VAL A 203 -3.50 -10.46 18.25
C VAL A 203 -3.17 -10.30 19.74
N GLU A 204 -4.17 -10.08 20.57
CA GLU A 204 -3.99 -9.92 22.01
C GLU A 204 -3.44 -11.21 22.66
N GLN A 205 -3.96 -12.38 22.27
CA GLN A 205 -3.44 -13.67 22.71
C GLN A 205 -1.95 -13.85 22.34
N GLU A 206 -1.58 -13.59 21.09
CA GLU A 206 -0.18 -13.68 20.66
C GLU A 206 0.71 -12.62 21.34
N TRP A 207 0.19 -11.40 21.55
CA TRP A 207 0.93 -10.34 22.24
C TRP A 207 1.24 -10.70 23.70
N HIS A 208 0.29 -11.30 24.41
CA HIS A 208 0.53 -11.76 25.79
C HIS A 208 1.59 -12.87 25.86
N ALA A 209 1.67 -13.72 24.84
CA ALA A 209 2.64 -14.81 24.75
C ALA A 209 4.04 -14.37 24.27
N LEU A 210 4.22 -13.10 23.84
CA LEU A 210 5.49 -12.58 23.37
C LEU A 210 6.42 -12.17 24.52
N PRO A 211 7.76 -12.37 24.37
CA PRO A 211 8.75 -11.71 25.22
C PRO A 211 8.63 -10.18 25.11
N ALA A 212 8.95 -9.47 26.19
CA ALA A 212 8.81 -8.02 26.26
C ALA A 212 9.48 -7.29 25.09
N GLN A 213 10.68 -7.73 24.69
CA GLN A 213 11.45 -7.14 23.60
C GLN A 213 10.79 -7.26 22.21
N LYS A 214 9.85 -8.19 22.04
CA LYS A 214 9.12 -8.43 20.76
C LYS A 214 7.71 -7.86 20.75
N LYS A 215 7.23 -7.33 21.88
CA LYS A 215 5.86 -6.80 21.98
C LYS A 215 5.64 -5.57 21.13
N ASP A 216 6.61 -4.68 21.09
CA ASP A 216 6.53 -3.47 20.28
C ASP A 216 6.48 -3.78 18.78
N CYS A 217 7.21 -4.80 18.32
CA CYS A 217 7.15 -5.24 16.93
C CYS A 217 5.72 -5.68 16.54
N LEU A 218 5.05 -6.48 17.37
CA LEU A 218 3.68 -6.95 17.07
C LEU A 218 2.65 -5.82 17.15
N LEU A 219 2.85 -4.85 18.04
CA LEU A 219 1.94 -3.72 18.20
C LEU A 219 1.77 -2.91 16.90
N TYR A 220 2.83 -2.80 16.11
CA TYR A 220 2.85 -2.00 14.88
C TYR A 220 2.55 -2.80 13.60
N THR A 221 2.65 -4.13 13.66
CA THR A 221 2.34 -5.00 12.50
C THR A 221 0.87 -5.43 12.43
N SER A 222 0.08 -5.13 13.46
CA SER A 222 -1.34 -5.48 13.51
C SER A 222 -2.16 -4.31 14.06
N PRO A 223 -3.40 -4.12 13.57
CA PRO A 223 -4.30 -3.10 14.10
C PRO A 223 -4.59 -3.41 15.56
N SER A 224 -3.97 -2.65 16.46
CA SER A 224 -4.15 -2.78 17.89
C SER A 224 -5.45 -2.11 18.34
N PRO A 225 -6.20 -2.70 19.30
CA PRO A 225 -7.33 -2.04 19.94
C PRO A 225 -6.96 -0.71 20.61
N ARG A 226 -5.67 -0.53 20.94
CA ARG A 226 -5.14 0.71 21.54
C ARG A 226 -5.18 1.88 20.57
N ASP A 227 -4.97 1.60 19.28
CA ASP A 227 -4.97 2.62 18.23
C ASP A 227 -6.39 3.07 17.89
N MET A 228 -7.36 2.15 18.01
CA MET A 228 -8.79 2.47 17.88
C MET A 228 -9.34 3.34 19.01
N ARG A 229 -8.69 3.36 20.19
CA ARG A 229 -9.11 4.19 21.34
C ARG A 229 -8.61 5.63 21.27
N ARG A 230 -7.61 5.93 20.47
CA ARG A 230 -7.06 7.30 20.30
C ARG A 230 -7.75 8.13 19.23
N SER A 231 -8.60 7.51 18.43
CA SER A 231 -9.38 8.18 17.37
C SER A 231 -10.78 8.63 17.81
N ARG A 232 -10.99 8.83 19.13
CA ARG A 232 -12.20 9.44 19.69
C ARG A 232 -11.92 10.85 20.19
#